data_6355ced7b25a43191df522640b44cf87
#
_entry.id   6355ced7b25a43191df522640b44cf87
#
_cell.length_a   1.000
_cell.length_b   1.000
_cell.length_c   1.000
_cell.angle_alpha   90.00
_cell.angle_beta   90.00
_cell.angle_gamma   90.00
#
_symmetry.space_group_name_H-M   'P 1'
#
loop_
_entity.id
_entity.type
_entity.pdbx_description
1 polymer ?
#
loop_
_entity_poly.entity_id
_entity_poly.type
_entity_poly.pdbx_seq_one_letter_code
_entity_poly.pdbx_strand_id
1 'polypeptide(L)'
;VLHFFTGSHSDYHKPSDDIEKINLEGEVAVLNIIVKVIEELDGQPKLAFLKTKSKAMGSARAFKVTMGVMPSYTANEEGLLVDGVTDGKPAQKAGIEAGDVILQMGDLPIKDISGYMGALGKFEKGQTIPVKVKRKGEIKTVSVTF
;
A
#
# COMPACT_ATOMS: atom_id res chain seq x y z
N VAL A 1 -11.10 -6.38 15.18
CA VAL A 1 -11.49 -5.27 14.29
C VAL A 1 -11.61 -5.81 12.88
N LEU A 2 -12.68 -5.47 12.17
CA LEU A 2 -12.87 -5.74 10.75
C LEU A 2 -12.68 -4.43 9.97
N HIS A 3 -12.06 -4.54 8.80
CA HIS A 3 -11.87 -3.44 7.87
C HIS A 3 -12.47 -3.85 6.52
N PHE A 4 -13.40 -3.04 6.03
CA PHE A 4 -14.01 -3.25 4.71
C PHE A 4 -13.36 -2.28 3.74
N PHE A 5 -12.80 -2.80 2.66
CA PHE A 5 -12.06 -2.04 1.68
C PHE A 5 -12.30 -2.60 0.28
N THR A 6 -12.74 -1.73 -0.64
CA THR A 6 -13.09 -2.12 -2.01
C THR A 6 -11.94 -2.02 -2.99
N GLY A 7 -10.74 -1.71 -2.51
CA GLY A 7 -9.56 -1.46 -3.33
C GLY A 7 -9.36 0.02 -3.65
N SER A 8 -8.24 0.33 -4.27
CA SER A 8 -7.91 1.67 -4.73
C SER A 8 -8.43 1.88 -6.16
N HIS A 9 -8.74 3.11 -6.50
CA HIS A 9 -9.21 3.54 -7.82
C HIS A 9 -8.37 4.72 -8.32
N SER A 10 -8.55 5.12 -9.57
CA SER A 10 -7.73 6.14 -10.23
C SER A 10 -7.70 7.49 -9.52
N ASP A 11 -8.75 7.81 -8.75
CA ASP A 11 -8.89 9.08 -8.02
C ASP A 11 -8.50 8.98 -6.54
N TYR A 12 -8.14 7.78 -6.04
CA TYR A 12 -7.80 7.53 -4.65
C TYR A 12 -6.75 8.52 -4.11
N HIS A 13 -7.07 9.21 -3.03
CA HIS A 13 -6.26 10.30 -2.42
C HIS A 13 -5.99 11.50 -3.33
N LYS A 14 -6.82 11.76 -4.34
CA LYS A 14 -6.74 12.94 -5.20
C LYS A 14 -7.89 13.91 -4.94
N PRO A 15 -7.73 15.21 -5.26
CA PRO A 15 -8.83 16.19 -5.18
C PRO A 15 -10.04 15.86 -6.07
N SER A 16 -9.84 14.97 -7.05
CA SER A 16 -10.88 14.48 -7.96
C SER A 16 -11.70 13.31 -7.39
N ASP A 17 -11.39 12.83 -6.17
CA ASP A 17 -12.16 11.81 -5.46
C ASP A 17 -13.32 12.49 -4.74
N ASP A 18 -14.40 12.72 -5.48
CA ASP A 18 -15.54 13.51 -5.06
C ASP A 18 -16.81 12.66 -4.99
N ILE A 19 -17.86 13.21 -4.39
CA ILE A 19 -19.12 12.52 -4.06
C ILE A 19 -19.81 11.92 -5.31
N GLU A 20 -19.68 12.55 -6.46
CA GLU A 20 -20.29 12.09 -7.71
C GLU A 20 -19.74 10.73 -8.20
N LYS A 21 -18.59 10.31 -7.65
CA LYS A 21 -17.93 9.04 -8.02
C LYS A 21 -18.24 7.91 -7.04
N ILE A 22 -18.98 8.19 -5.98
CA ILE A 22 -19.34 7.17 -4.99
C ILE A 22 -20.34 6.19 -5.59
N ASN A 23 -20.04 4.91 -5.53
CA ASN A 23 -20.97 3.85 -5.89
C ASN A 23 -21.91 3.55 -4.71
N LEU A 24 -23.03 4.32 -4.62
CA LEU A 24 -24.00 4.18 -3.55
C LEU A 24 -24.65 2.80 -3.46
N GLU A 25 -24.88 2.13 -4.60
CA GLU A 25 -25.43 0.77 -4.60
C GLU A 25 -24.42 -0.23 -4.02
N GLY A 26 -23.15 -0.08 -4.37
CA GLY A 26 -22.05 -0.87 -3.79
C GLY A 26 -21.89 -0.61 -2.29
N GLU A 27 -22.02 0.64 -1.85
CA GLU A 27 -21.98 1.00 -0.42
C GLU A 27 -23.11 0.31 0.35
N VAL A 28 -24.34 0.34 -0.16
CA VAL A 28 -25.49 -0.36 0.45
C VAL A 28 -25.24 -1.87 0.54
N ALA A 29 -24.63 -2.46 -0.48
CA ALA A 29 -24.28 -3.89 -0.45
C ALA A 29 -23.27 -4.20 0.66
N VAL A 30 -22.25 -3.36 0.85
CA VAL A 30 -21.27 -3.49 1.93
C VAL A 30 -21.93 -3.29 3.30
N LEU A 31 -22.79 -2.27 3.45
CA LEU A 31 -23.54 -2.03 4.69
C LEU A 31 -24.41 -3.23 5.08
N ASN A 32 -25.07 -3.86 4.12
CA ASN A 32 -25.87 -5.07 4.38
C ASN A 32 -25.01 -6.24 4.88
N ILE A 33 -23.77 -6.36 4.41
CA ILE A 33 -22.84 -7.38 4.94
C ILE A 33 -22.43 -7.01 6.37
N ILE A 34 -22.15 -5.74 6.63
CA ILE A 34 -21.77 -5.26 7.98
C ILE A 34 -22.89 -5.52 8.98
N VAL A 35 -24.14 -5.21 8.63
CA VAL A 35 -25.31 -5.46 9.49
C VAL A 35 -25.43 -6.93 9.82
N LYS A 36 -25.34 -7.82 8.82
CA LYS A 36 -25.38 -9.27 9.05
C LYS A 36 -24.26 -9.76 9.98
N VAL A 37 -23.06 -9.21 9.83
CA VAL A 37 -21.94 -9.56 10.73
C VAL A 37 -22.23 -9.08 12.15
N ILE A 38 -22.81 -7.91 12.33
CA ILE A 38 -23.18 -7.37 13.65
C ILE A 38 -24.26 -8.26 14.29
N GLU A 39 -25.33 -8.56 13.56
CA GLU A 39 -26.42 -9.42 14.02
C GLU A 39 -25.94 -10.81 14.45
N GLU A 40 -25.04 -11.42 13.66
CA GLU A 40 -24.45 -12.72 13.96
C GLU A 40 -23.59 -12.66 15.24
N LEU A 41 -22.80 -11.58 15.41
CA LEU A 41 -21.93 -11.43 16.58
C LEU A 41 -22.68 -11.03 17.86
N ASP A 42 -23.77 -10.26 17.75
CA ASP A 42 -24.58 -9.83 18.89
C ASP A 42 -25.27 -11.02 19.59
N GLY A 43 -25.65 -12.03 18.80
CA GLY A 43 -26.22 -13.28 19.29
C GLY A 43 -25.20 -14.27 19.92
N GLN A 44 -23.90 -13.99 19.86
CA GLN A 44 -22.85 -14.90 20.33
C GLN A 44 -22.44 -14.58 21.80
N PRO A 45 -22.00 -15.60 22.57
CA PRO A 45 -21.36 -15.34 23.85
C PRO A 45 -20.07 -14.52 23.62
N LYS A 46 -19.56 -13.87 24.68
CA LYS A 46 -18.32 -13.07 24.62
C LYS A 46 -17.22 -13.83 23.87
N LEU A 47 -16.80 -13.28 22.74
CA LEU A 47 -15.75 -13.86 21.93
C LEU A 47 -14.40 -13.83 22.64
N ALA A 48 -13.63 -14.91 22.50
CA ALA A 48 -12.27 -14.96 23.01
C ALA A 48 -11.36 -14.00 22.23
N PHE A 49 -10.60 -13.19 22.94
CA PHE A 49 -9.60 -12.32 22.32
C PHE A 49 -8.41 -13.16 21.84
N LEU A 50 -8.22 -13.18 20.50
CA LEU A 50 -7.04 -13.80 19.92
C LEU A 50 -5.89 -12.78 19.86
N LYS A 51 -4.86 -12.99 20.69
CA LYS A 51 -3.64 -12.19 20.61
C LYS A 51 -2.81 -12.65 19.40
N THR A 52 -2.93 -11.94 18.30
CA THR A 52 -2.08 -12.16 17.13
C THR A 52 -0.69 -11.58 17.39
N LYS A 53 0.36 -12.29 16.98
CA LYS A 53 1.69 -11.67 16.87
C LYS A 53 1.63 -10.72 15.68
N SER A 54 1.46 -9.41 15.89
CA SER A 54 1.87 -8.45 14.89
C SER A 54 3.36 -8.72 14.67
N LYS A 55 3.77 -9.08 13.45
CA LYS A 55 5.16 -8.80 13.04
C LYS A 55 5.32 -7.32 13.34
N ALA A 56 6.11 -6.98 14.36
CA ALA A 56 6.32 -5.60 14.74
C ALA A 56 6.69 -4.85 13.44
N MET A 57 5.78 -4.02 12.94
CA MET A 57 6.19 -2.88 12.15
C MET A 57 7.21 -2.20 13.06
N GLY A 58 8.49 -2.39 12.72
CA GLY A 58 9.58 -1.91 13.54
C GLY A 58 9.23 -0.50 13.96
N SER A 59 9.32 -0.23 15.27
CA SER A 59 8.93 1.00 15.94
C SER A 59 8.91 2.14 14.94
N ALA A 60 7.84 2.93 14.88
CA ALA A 60 7.68 4.05 13.96
C ALA A 60 8.89 4.99 14.06
N ARG A 61 10.03 4.55 13.52
CA ARG A 61 11.15 5.42 13.23
C ARG A 61 10.63 6.32 12.14
N ALA A 62 10.51 7.59 12.48
CA ALA A 62 10.24 8.62 11.49
C ALA A 62 11.16 8.33 10.29
N PHE A 63 10.57 7.97 9.15
CA PHE A 63 11.35 7.68 7.96
C PHE A 63 12.14 8.94 7.60
N LYS A 64 13.45 8.80 7.47
CA LYS A 64 14.33 9.91 7.08
C LYS A 64 14.08 10.34 5.63
N VAL A 65 13.52 9.44 4.83
CA VAL A 65 13.26 9.61 3.40
C VAL A 65 11.90 9.08 3.00
N THR A 66 11.39 9.59 1.87
CA THR A 66 10.19 9.05 1.22
C THR A 66 10.45 8.91 -0.26
N MET A 67 9.98 7.84 -0.85
CA MET A 67 10.02 7.66 -2.31
C MET A 67 8.83 8.36 -2.99
N GLY A 68 7.73 8.58 -2.25
CA GLY A 68 6.50 9.15 -2.80
C GLY A 68 5.68 8.16 -3.62
N VAL A 69 5.75 6.88 -3.25
CA VAL A 69 4.91 5.82 -3.80
C VAL A 69 3.65 5.71 -2.95
N MET A 70 2.52 5.56 -3.59
CA MET A 70 1.27 5.10 -2.99
C MET A 70 1.18 3.58 -3.19
N PRO A 71 1.42 2.80 -2.12
CA PRO A 71 1.39 1.35 -2.20
C PRO A 71 -0.03 0.84 -2.32
N SER A 72 -0.24 -0.19 -3.12
CA SER A 72 -1.50 -0.92 -3.12
C SER A 72 -1.65 -1.74 -1.84
N TYR A 73 -2.86 -1.72 -1.31
CA TYR A 73 -3.23 -2.60 -0.19
C TYR A 73 -3.75 -3.97 -0.66
N THR A 74 -3.88 -4.15 -1.97
CA THR A 74 -4.17 -5.47 -2.54
C THR A 74 -2.90 -6.31 -2.52
N ALA A 75 -3.03 -7.57 -2.09
CA ALA A 75 -1.89 -8.49 -2.05
C ALA A 75 -1.35 -8.73 -3.47
N ASN A 76 -0.05 -8.57 -3.63
CA ASN A 76 0.67 -8.99 -4.82
C ASN A 76 1.76 -9.98 -4.38
N GLU A 77 1.77 -11.17 -4.98
CA GLU A 77 2.69 -12.24 -4.58
C GLU A 77 4.15 -11.95 -4.97
N GLU A 78 4.38 -11.05 -5.92
CA GLU A 78 5.72 -10.80 -6.49
C GLU A 78 6.46 -9.64 -5.82
N GLY A 79 5.73 -8.68 -5.21
CA GLY A 79 6.33 -7.47 -4.66
C GLY A 79 5.31 -6.42 -4.25
N LEU A 80 5.71 -5.16 -4.15
CA LEU A 80 4.83 -4.05 -3.83
C LEU A 80 4.23 -3.45 -5.10
N LEU A 81 2.94 -3.64 -5.31
CA LEU A 81 2.19 -2.96 -6.38
C LEU A 81 2.06 -1.46 -6.05
N VAL A 82 2.31 -0.62 -7.06
CA VAL A 82 2.21 0.84 -6.99
C VAL A 82 0.86 1.28 -7.54
N ASP A 83 0.00 1.83 -6.69
CA ASP A 83 -1.28 2.42 -7.10
C ASP A 83 -1.09 3.83 -7.68
N GLY A 84 -0.03 4.51 -7.28
CA GLY A 84 0.30 5.83 -7.80
C GLY A 84 1.63 6.35 -7.28
N VAL A 85 2.03 7.50 -7.81
CA VAL A 85 3.21 8.23 -7.37
C VAL A 85 2.86 9.69 -7.11
N THR A 86 3.48 10.28 -6.10
CA THR A 86 3.30 11.69 -5.73
C THR A 86 4.18 12.57 -6.60
N ASP A 87 3.60 13.63 -7.15
CA ASP A 87 4.30 14.59 -8.00
C ASP A 87 5.51 15.23 -7.28
N GLY A 88 6.60 15.39 -8.03
CA GLY A 88 7.86 15.99 -7.55
C GLY A 88 8.66 15.11 -6.59
N LYS A 89 8.17 13.91 -6.24
CA LYS A 89 8.87 12.98 -5.34
C LYS A 89 9.84 12.06 -6.11
N PRO A 90 10.78 11.41 -5.39
CA PRO A 90 11.81 10.56 -5.99
C PRO A 90 11.30 9.51 -6.96
N ALA A 91 10.19 8.83 -6.66
CA ALA A 91 9.62 7.80 -7.52
C ALA A 91 9.21 8.36 -8.89
N GLN A 92 8.48 9.48 -8.92
CA GLN A 92 8.07 10.12 -10.16
C GLN A 92 9.28 10.57 -10.99
N LYS A 93 10.26 11.22 -10.33
CA LYS A 93 11.49 11.68 -11.01
C LYS A 93 12.30 10.54 -11.61
N ALA A 94 12.26 9.36 -10.99
CA ALA A 94 12.91 8.14 -11.47
C ALA A 94 12.10 7.41 -12.55
N GLY A 95 10.88 7.87 -12.86
CA GLY A 95 10.02 7.26 -13.88
C GLY A 95 9.28 6.01 -13.38
N ILE A 96 9.06 5.87 -12.07
CA ILE A 96 8.14 4.87 -11.51
C ILE A 96 6.72 5.37 -11.73
N GLU A 97 5.81 4.48 -12.11
CA GLU A 97 4.43 4.79 -12.48
C GLU A 97 3.43 3.87 -11.76
N ALA A 98 2.16 4.27 -11.77
CA ALA A 98 1.07 3.40 -11.33
C ALA A 98 1.04 2.10 -12.17
N GLY A 99 0.82 0.97 -11.50
CA GLY A 99 0.86 -0.36 -12.10
C GLY A 99 2.24 -1.02 -12.09
N ASP A 100 3.29 -0.32 -11.68
CA ASP A 100 4.59 -0.96 -11.42
C ASP A 100 4.53 -1.84 -10.18
N VAL A 101 5.30 -2.93 -10.17
CA VAL A 101 5.53 -3.75 -8.99
C VAL A 101 6.99 -3.59 -8.56
N ILE A 102 7.22 -2.99 -7.39
CA ILE A 102 8.57 -2.84 -6.83
C ILE A 102 9.02 -4.19 -6.28
N LEU A 103 10.11 -4.72 -6.85
CA LEU A 103 10.68 -6.02 -6.49
C LEU A 103 11.89 -5.89 -5.57
N GLN A 104 12.67 -4.79 -5.70
CA GLN A 104 13.93 -4.61 -4.97
C GLN A 104 14.28 -3.13 -4.85
N MET A 105 14.86 -2.74 -3.72
CA MET A 105 15.41 -1.41 -3.44
C MET A 105 16.85 -1.54 -2.95
N GLY A 106 17.83 -1.08 -3.73
CA GLY A 106 19.23 -1.41 -3.50
C GLY A 106 19.41 -2.93 -3.49
N ASP A 107 19.97 -3.48 -2.41
CA ASP A 107 20.15 -4.93 -2.22
C ASP A 107 18.99 -5.58 -1.46
N LEU A 108 17.93 -4.83 -1.13
CA LEU A 108 16.81 -5.30 -0.30
C LEU A 108 15.66 -5.79 -1.17
N PRO A 109 15.29 -7.09 -1.11
CA PRO A 109 14.10 -7.58 -1.79
C PRO A 109 12.83 -7.02 -1.13
N ILE A 110 11.86 -6.62 -1.94
CA ILE A 110 10.58 -6.08 -1.51
C ILE A 110 9.50 -7.10 -1.85
N LYS A 111 8.86 -7.66 -0.85
CA LYS A 111 7.78 -8.65 -1.01
C LYS A 111 6.40 -8.08 -0.69
N ASP A 112 6.35 -7.06 0.15
CA ASP A 112 5.13 -6.47 0.66
C ASP A 112 5.36 -5.03 1.16
N ILE A 113 4.30 -4.38 1.63
CA ILE A 113 4.35 -3.04 2.23
C ILE A 113 5.32 -2.99 3.42
N SER A 114 5.35 -4.03 4.25
CA SER A 114 6.22 -4.07 5.44
C SER A 114 7.69 -4.09 5.04
N GLY A 115 8.04 -4.88 4.02
CA GLY A 115 9.37 -4.92 3.43
C GLY A 115 9.79 -3.56 2.85
N TYR A 116 8.89 -2.90 2.11
CA TYR A 116 9.10 -1.56 1.57
C TYR A 116 9.34 -0.53 2.67
N MET A 117 8.49 -0.49 3.70
CA MET A 117 8.66 0.42 4.82
C MET A 117 9.97 0.15 5.59
N GLY A 118 10.29 -1.12 5.79
CA GLY A 118 11.57 -1.52 6.40
C GLY A 118 12.79 -1.09 5.58
N ALA A 119 12.71 -1.15 4.25
CA ALA A 119 13.74 -0.69 3.34
C ALA A 119 13.93 0.84 3.39
N LEU A 120 12.83 1.61 3.37
CA LEU A 120 12.89 3.08 3.50
C LEU A 120 13.62 3.53 4.76
N GLY A 121 13.48 2.80 5.86
CA GLY A 121 14.17 3.11 7.12
C GLY A 121 15.70 2.97 7.08
N LYS A 122 16.25 2.35 6.01
CA LYS A 122 17.69 2.10 5.86
C LYS A 122 18.39 3.13 4.95
N PHE A 123 17.63 3.93 4.21
CA PHE A 123 18.18 4.92 3.28
C PHE A 123 18.22 6.31 3.89
N GLU A 124 19.06 7.16 3.32
CA GLU A 124 19.30 8.54 3.79
C GLU A 124 19.04 9.56 2.67
N LYS A 125 18.76 10.80 3.07
CA LYS A 125 18.53 11.90 2.14
C LYS A 125 19.77 12.14 1.27
N GLY A 126 19.57 12.29 -0.03
CA GLY A 126 20.64 12.45 -1.02
C GLY A 126 21.22 11.12 -1.53
N GLN A 127 20.86 10.00 -0.94
CA GLN A 127 21.32 8.70 -1.41
C GLN A 127 20.62 8.31 -2.71
N THR A 128 21.38 7.78 -3.67
CA THR A 128 20.86 7.21 -4.92
C THR A 128 20.98 5.69 -4.86
N ILE A 129 19.90 5.00 -5.16
CA ILE A 129 19.83 3.54 -5.16
C ILE A 129 19.21 3.01 -6.46
N PRO A 130 19.60 1.82 -6.94
CA PRO A 130 18.87 1.11 -7.96
C PRO A 130 17.57 0.54 -7.38
N VAL A 131 16.47 0.68 -8.10
CA VAL A 131 15.18 0.08 -7.77
C VAL A 131 14.74 -0.78 -8.95
N LYS A 132 14.48 -2.07 -8.70
CA LYS A 132 13.92 -2.97 -9.71
C LYS A 132 12.41 -2.93 -9.63
N VAL A 133 11.79 -2.64 -10.76
CA VAL A 133 10.33 -2.67 -10.93
C VAL A 133 9.96 -3.62 -12.05
N LYS A 134 8.80 -4.28 -11.93
CA LYS A 134 8.18 -5.04 -13.01
C LYS A 134 7.05 -4.18 -13.59
N ARG A 135 7.14 -3.87 -14.87
CA ARG A 135 6.15 -3.10 -15.64
C ARG A 135 5.68 -3.91 -16.83
N LYS A 136 4.39 -4.23 -16.91
CA LYS A 136 3.79 -5.01 -18.01
C LYS A 136 4.54 -6.31 -18.31
N GLY A 137 5.01 -6.99 -17.27
CA GLY A 137 5.76 -8.25 -17.38
C GLY A 137 7.28 -8.11 -17.52
N GLU A 138 7.80 -6.94 -17.86
CA GLU A 138 9.23 -6.66 -18.01
C GLU A 138 9.85 -6.10 -16.72
N ILE A 139 11.06 -6.58 -16.41
CA ILE A 139 11.84 -6.06 -15.27
C ILE A 139 12.70 -4.89 -15.75
N LYS A 140 12.55 -3.74 -15.10
CA LYS A 140 13.33 -2.52 -15.35
C LYS A 140 14.06 -2.12 -14.07
N THR A 141 15.23 -1.54 -14.22
CA THR A 141 15.97 -0.94 -13.11
C THR A 141 16.03 0.56 -13.31
N VAL A 142 15.54 1.31 -12.33
CA VAL A 142 15.57 2.78 -12.32
C VAL A 142 16.43 3.27 -11.17
N SER A 143 17.05 4.44 -11.31
CA SER A 143 17.84 5.06 -10.24
C SER A 143 16.98 6.06 -9.49
N VAL A 144 16.80 5.83 -8.19
CA VAL A 144 16.01 6.69 -7.30
C VAL A 144 16.96 7.45 -6.39
N THR A 145 16.84 8.79 -6.37
CA THR A 145 17.57 9.68 -5.46
C THR A 145 16.60 10.26 -4.42
N PHE A 146 16.87 10.03 -3.14
CA PHE A 146 16.07 10.49 -2.02
C PHE A 146 16.31 11.95 -1.62
#